data_9197977e62532b7f9e97bf8f38551562
#
_entry.id   9197977e62532b7f9e97bf8f38551562
#
_cell.length_a   1.000
_cell.length_b   1.000
_cell.length_c   1.000
_cell.angle_alpha   90.00
_cell.angle_beta   90.00
_cell.angle_gamma   90.00
#
_symmetry.space_group_name_H-M   'P 1'
#
loop_
_entity.id
_entity.type
_entity.pdbx_description
1 polymer ?
#
loop_
_entity_poly.entity_id
_entity_poly.type
_entity_poly.pdbx_seq_one_letter_code
_entity_poly.pdbx_strand_id
1 'polypeptide(L)'
;YFEDSWIRSSYYGGLSMVDFKNVDKYSKYKEKEGQVFDVNSLYPFIMLSRNLPIGRGVYHSKPYKYMTKRYKNTYNLYIQEITIFSMRLKPNKTAFVQVKDRSDFNGREVIEENINLFGEKVSIKLRLCKPLFELLFENYYIEGYELGGHYGFRGKKNMFKNYLDFWGQVKKTSTGCNRAISKLRQNALYGKF
;
A
#
# COMPACT_ATOMS: atom_id res chain seq x y z
N TYR A 1 -15.98 16.84 0.22
CA TYR A 1 -15.41 16.44 1.51
C TYR A 1 -15.54 14.93 1.79
N PHE A 2 -16.70 14.30 1.53
CA PHE A 2 -16.89 12.85 1.75
C PHE A 2 -15.97 11.99 0.87
N GLU A 3 -15.88 12.30 -0.43
CA GLU A 3 -15.02 11.61 -1.40
C GLU A 3 -13.55 11.65 -0.98
N ASP A 4 -13.02 12.82 -0.63
CA ASP A 4 -11.63 13.01 -0.22
C ASP A 4 -11.32 12.22 1.07
N SER A 5 -12.16 12.34 2.10
CA SER A 5 -12.00 11.61 3.35
C SER A 5 -12.06 10.09 3.14
N TRP A 6 -12.96 9.62 2.26
CA TRP A 6 -13.10 8.21 1.96
C TRP A 6 -11.86 7.65 1.23
N ILE A 7 -11.36 8.37 0.22
CA ILE A 7 -10.16 7.98 -0.53
C ILE A 7 -8.92 8.03 0.37
N ARG A 8 -8.76 9.10 1.15
CA ARG A 8 -7.62 9.24 2.10
C ARG A 8 -7.58 8.14 3.15
N SER A 9 -8.73 7.58 3.53
CA SER A 9 -8.76 6.46 4.46
C SER A 9 -8.12 5.17 3.92
N SER A 10 -7.89 5.07 2.60
CA SER A 10 -7.17 3.97 1.95
C SER A 10 -5.66 4.19 1.89
N TYR A 11 -5.15 5.34 2.33
CA TYR A 11 -3.72 5.61 2.37
C TYR A 11 -3.11 5.01 3.63
N TYR A 12 -2.20 4.10 3.40
CA TYR A 12 -1.37 3.51 4.43
C TYR A 12 0.07 3.94 4.19
N GLY A 13 0.75 4.37 5.26
CA GLY A 13 2.16 4.71 5.22
C GLY A 13 3.05 3.50 4.95
N GLY A 14 4.33 3.72 4.71
CA GLY A 14 5.32 2.67 4.73
C GLY A 14 5.40 2.03 6.12
N LEU A 15 5.61 0.72 6.17
CA LEU A 15 5.85 0.02 7.42
C LEU A 15 7.27 0.32 7.92
N SER A 16 7.38 0.78 9.16
CA SER A 16 8.65 0.85 9.88
C SER A 16 8.54 -0.09 11.07
N MET A 17 9.17 -1.25 10.98
CA MET A 17 9.05 -2.28 11.99
C MET A 17 10.38 -3.00 12.23
N VAL A 18 10.56 -3.45 13.44
CA VAL A 18 11.62 -4.39 13.80
C VAL A 18 11.01 -5.80 13.85
N ASP A 19 11.70 -6.78 13.31
CA ASP A 19 11.28 -8.18 13.47
C ASP A 19 11.52 -8.64 14.91
N PHE A 20 10.48 -8.53 15.72
CA PHE A 20 10.54 -8.89 17.15
C PHE A 20 10.96 -10.33 17.40
N LYS A 21 10.72 -11.24 16.46
CA LYS A 21 11.17 -12.64 16.56
C LYS A 21 12.70 -12.76 16.63
N ASN A 22 13.40 -11.75 16.17
CA ASN A 22 14.85 -11.72 16.13
C ASN A 22 15.48 -10.74 17.13
N VAL A 23 14.73 -9.84 17.78
CA VAL A 23 15.27 -8.84 18.70
C VAL A 23 16.08 -9.50 19.83
N ASP A 24 15.51 -10.45 20.54
CA ASP A 24 16.19 -11.13 21.66
C ASP A 24 17.36 -11.99 21.19
N LYS A 25 17.27 -12.58 20.01
CA LYS A 25 18.32 -13.40 19.41
C LYS A 25 19.57 -12.59 19.07
N TYR A 26 19.40 -11.32 18.74
CA TYR A 26 20.50 -10.44 18.31
C TYR A 26 20.93 -9.45 19.39
N SER A 27 20.16 -9.23 20.44
CA SER A 27 20.50 -8.32 21.55
C SER A 27 21.77 -8.74 22.31
N LYS A 28 22.11 -10.02 22.31
CA LYS A 28 23.33 -10.58 22.93
C LYS A 28 24.59 -10.41 22.09
N TYR A 29 24.49 -9.96 20.85
CA TYR A 29 25.64 -9.85 19.94
C TYR A 29 25.91 -8.39 19.64
N LYS A 30 26.85 -7.80 20.39
CA LYS A 30 27.23 -6.36 20.26
C LYS A 30 27.93 -6.00 18.94
N GLU A 31 28.36 -7.00 18.14
CA GLU A 31 29.15 -6.77 16.94
C GLU A 31 28.61 -7.63 15.77
N LYS A 32 27.53 -7.20 15.15
CA LYS A 32 27.14 -7.75 13.84
C LYS A 32 27.10 -6.64 12.81
N GLU A 33 27.79 -6.89 11.70
CA GLU A 33 27.70 -6.06 10.51
C GLU A 33 26.26 -6.10 10.00
N GLY A 34 25.62 -4.95 9.94
CA GLY A 34 24.31 -4.77 9.33
C GLY A 34 24.48 -4.41 7.86
N GLN A 35 23.63 -4.97 7.00
CA GLN A 35 23.55 -4.54 5.60
C GLN A 35 22.28 -3.74 5.39
N VAL A 36 22.43 -2.58 4.73
CA VAL A 36 21.31 -1.73 4.35
C VAL A 36 21.01 -1.93 2.88
N PHE A 37 19.77 -2.34 2.57
CA PHE A 37 19.29 -2.48 1.20
C PHE A 37 18.28 -1.38 0.90
N ASP A 38 18.44 -0.71 -0.23
CA ASP A 38 17.49 0.28 -0.75
C ASP A 38 17.12 -0.04 -2.19
N VAL A 39 15.84 0.17 -2.53
CA VAL A 39 15.37 -0.04 -3.90
C VAL A 39 15.60 1.22 -4.72
N ASN A 40 16.55 1.15 -5.64
CA ASN A 40 16.91 2.26 -6.49
C ASN A 40 15.71 2.77 -7.31
N SER A 41 15.38 4.06 -7.12
CA SER A 41 14.34 4.76 -7.90
C SER A 41 12.97 4.07 -7.88
N LEU A 42 12.55 3.54 -6.72
CA LEU A 42 11.30 2.78 -6.56
C LEU A 42 10.08 3.55 -7.10
N TYR A 43 9.89 4.81 -6.71
CA TYR A 43 8.77 5.63 -7.17
C TYR A 43 8.77 5.86 -8.69
N PRO A 44 9.87 6.30 -9.33
CA PRO A 44 9.97 6.37 -10.77
C PRO A 44 9.66 5.03 -11.47
N PHE A 45 10.16 3.92 -10.94
CA PHE A 45 9.87 2.59 -11.50
C PHE A 45 8.38 2.26 -11.46
N ILE A 46 7.69 2.51 -10.33
CA ILE A 46 6.25 2.26 -10.21
C ILE A 46 5.45 3.16 -11.16
N MET A 47 5.82 4.45 -11.27
CA MET A 47 5.16 5.41 -12.17
C MET A 47 5.29 5.03 -13.65
N LEU A 48 6.36 4.33 -14.03
CA LEU A 48 6.56 3.82 -15.40
C LEU A 48 5.87 2.47 -15.62
N SER A 49 5.93 1.57 -14.65
CA SER A 49 5.52 0.17 -14.82
C SER A 49 4.04 -0.09 -14.57
N ARG A 50 3.39 0.74 -13.74
CA ARG A 50 2.03 0.51 -13.27
C ARG A 50 1.00 1.45 -13.89
N ASN A 51 -0.26 1.01 -13.89
CA ASN A 51 -1.38 1.92 -14.16
C ASN A 51 -1.53 2.87 -12.99
N LEU A 52 -1.62 4.17 -13.29
CA LEU A 52 -1.90 5.22 -12.31
C LEU A 52 -3.31 5.76 -12.54
N PRO A 53 -4.04 6.16 -11.49
CA PRO A 53 -5.38 6.69 -11.62
C PRO A 53 -5.39 8.01 -12.36
N ILE A 54 -6.36 8.19 -13.26
CA ILE A 54 -6.58 9.44 -13.98
C ILE A 54 -8.03 9.91 -13.83
N GLY A 55 -8.19 11.22 -13.71
CA GLY A 55 -9.48 11.85 -13.55
C GLY A 55 -10.13 11.53 -12.21
N ARG A 56 -11.42 11.81 -12.12
CA ARG A 56 -12.21 11.65 -10.91
C ARG A 56 -12.63 10.20 -10.73
N GLY A 57 -12.61 9.72 -9.48
CA GLY A 57 -13.15 8.41 -9.11
C GLY A 57 -14.68 8.38 -9.19
N VAL A 58 -15.25 7.20 -9.42
CA VAL A 58 -16.68 6.96 -9.40
C VAL A 58 -17.03 6.01 -8.27
N TYR A 59 -17.89 6.49 -7.36
CA TYR A 59 -18.35 5.67 -6.24
C TYR A 59 -19.52 4.77 -6.64
N HIS A 60 -19.48 3.53 -6.15
CA HIS A 60 -20.58 2.58 -6.20
C HIS A 60 -20.78 1.92 -4.84
N SER A 61 -22.05 1.79 -4.42
CA SER A 61 -22.41 1.10 -3.18
C SER A 61 -22.23 -0.42 -3.26
N LYS A 62 -22.19 -0.99 -4.48
CA LYS A 62 -21.95 -2.43 -4.69
C LYS A 62 -20.46 -2.74 -4.71
N PRO A 63 -20.02 -3.91 -4.22
CA PRO A 63 -18.64 -4.36 -4.32
C PRO A 63 -18.15 -4.47 -5.77
N TYR A 64 -16.86 -4.15 -5.99
CA TYR A 64 -16.23 -4.18 -7.33
C TYR A 64 -16.36 -5.56 -8.02
N LYS A 65 -16.31 -6.66 -7.26
CA LYS A 65 -16.41 -8.02 -7.82
C LYS A 65 -17.71 -8.25 -8.60
N TYR A 66 -18.80 -7.57 -8.21
CA TYR A 66 -20.12 -7.70 -8.84
C TYR A 66 -20.36 -6.74 -10.01
N MET A 67 -19.39 -5.91 -10.34
CA MET A 67 -19.51 -5.00 -11.47
C MET A 67 -19.38 -5.74 -12.81
N THR A 68 -20.03 -5.18 -13.85
CA THR A 68 -20.01 -5.74 -15.20
C THR A 68 -18.60 -5.74 -15.80
N LYS A 69 -18.32 -6.61 -16.77
CA LYS A 69 -17.05 -6.65 -17.49
C LYS A 69 -16.75 -5.30 -18.16
N ARG A 70 -17.75 -4.63 -18.74
CA ARG A 70 -17.63 -3.31 -19.36
C ARG A 70 -17.16 -2.27 -18.33
N TYR A 71 -17.74 -2.26 -17.14
CA TYR A 71 -17.31 -1.37 -16.05
C TYR A 71 -15.84 -1.63 -15.67
N LYS A 72 -15.48 -2.89 -15.41
CA LYS A 72 -14.13 -3.30 -15.01
C LYS A 72 -13.06 -2.97 -16.05
N ASN A 73 -13.41 -3.00 -17.34
CA ASN A 73 -12.52 -2.58 -18.41
C ASN A 73 -12.29 -1.04 -18.41
N THR A 74 -13.32 -0.26 -18.06
CA THR A 74 -13.22 1.19 -18.01
C THR A 74 -12.54 1.66 -16.72
N TYR A 75 -12.94 1.10 -15.57
CA TYR A 75 -12.43 1.41 -14.24
C TYR A 75 -11.61 0.24 -13.70
N ASN A 76 -10.41 0.11 -14.25
CA ASN A 76 -9.51 -1.02 -13.98
C ASN A 76 -8.69 -0.91 -12.69
N LEU A 77 -8.78 0.23 -12.03
CA LEU A 77 -8.27 0.46 -10.67
C LEU A 77 -9.43 0.71 -9.73
N TYR A 78 -9.30 0.24 -8.49
CA TYR A 78 -10.33 0.45 -7.48
C TYR A 78 -9.76 0.52 -6.07
N ILE A 79 -10.52 1.13 -5.20
CA ILE A 79 -10.39 1.06 -3.74
C ILE A 79 -11.67 0.37 -3.24
N GLN A 80 -11.52 -0.76 -2.57
CA GLN A 80 -12.62 -1.58 -2.05
C GLN A 80 -12.73 -1.43 -0.53
N GLU A 81 -13.94 -1.18 -0.04
CA GLU A 81 -14.23 -1.27 1.39
C GLU A 81 -14.50 -2.73 1.79
N ILE A 82 -13.88 -3.18 2.87
CA ILE A 82 -14.06 -4.52 3.43
C ILE A 82 -14.16 -4.42 4.95
N THR A 83 -15.11 -5.13 5.53
CA THR A 83 -15.21 -5.38 6.98
C THR A 83 -14.83 -6.82 7.22
N ILE A 84 -13.83 -7.05 8.07
CA ILE A 84 -13.28 -8.37 8.39
C ILE A 84 -13.69 -8.73 9.80
N PHE A 85 -14.32 -9.88 9.98
CA PHE A 85 -14.76 -10.38 11.28
C PHE A 85 -13.77 -11.36 11.91
N SER A 86 -13.04 -12.12 11.08
CA SER A 86 -12.01 -13.04 11.54
C SER A 86 -10.89 -13.12 10.52
N MET A 87 -9.67 -12.80 10.93
CA MET A 87 -8.48 -12.98 10.12
C MET A 87 -7.30 -13.43 10.96
N ARG A 88 -6.38 -14.17 10.35
CA ARG A 88 -5.11 -14.58 10.93
C ARG A 88 -4.03 -14.62 9.85
N LEU A 89 -2.83 -14.17 10.19
CA LEU A 89 -1.67 -14.22 9.30
C LEU A 89 -1.32 -15.67 8.94
N LYS A 90 -1.06 -15.92 7.66
CA LYS A 90 -0.58 -17.23 7.20
C LYS A 90 0.87 -17.47 7.61
N PRO A 91 1.29 -18.73 7.81
CA PRO A 91 2.69 -19.06 8.07
C PRO A 91 3.62 -18.50 7.00
N ASN A 92 4.78 -18.01 7.41
CA ASN A 92 5.82 -17.45 6.53
C ASN A 92 5.38 -16.26 5.65
N LYS A 93 4.30 -15.57 6.02
CA LYS A 93 3.87 -14.31 5.39
C LYS A 93 4.16 -13.13 6.32
N THR A 94 4.26 -11.94 5.73
CA THR A 94 4.49 -10.70 6.46
C THR A 94 3.17 -9.98 6.72
N ALA A 95 2.95 -9.59 7.98
CA ALA A 95 1.81 -8.78 8.35
C ALA A 95 1.96 -7.37 7.74
N PHE A 96 0.86 -6.83 7.19
CA PHE A 96 0.84 -5.47 6.64
C PHE A 96 -0.45 -4.71 6.94
N VAL A 97 -1.45 -5.36 7.51
CA VAL A 97 -2.71 -4.70 7.87
C VAL A 97 -2.45 -3.72 8.99
N GLN A 98 -2.57 -2.43 8.68
CA GLN A 98 -2.47 -1.32 9.62
C GLN A 98 -3.85 -0.93 10.11
N VAL A 99 -3.98 -0.66 11.40
CA VAL A 99 -5.18 -0.09 12.01
C VAL A 99 -4.88 1.34 12.45
N LYS A 100 -5.79 2.26 12.16
CA LYS A 100 -5.62 3.68 12.51
C LYS A 100 -5.86 3.91 14.00
N ASP A 101 -6.90 3.28 14.55
CA ASP A 101 -7.10 3.22 15.98
C ASP A 101 -6.41 1.96 16.53
N ARG A 102 -5.36 2.20 17.31
CA ARG A 102 -4.49 1.14 17.84
C ARG A 102 -4.81 0.78 19.28
N SER A 103 -5.78 1.43 19.91
CA SER A 103 -6.12 1.21 21.31
C SER A 103 -6.47 -0.25 21.59
N ASP A 104 -7.27 -0.87 20.71
CA ASP A 104 -7.70 -2.25 20.83
C ASP A 104 -6.56 -3.27 20.59
N PHE A 105 -5.47 -2.85 19.96
CA PHE A 105 -4.37 -3.73 19.53
C PHE A 105 -3.03 -3.44 20.23
N ASN A 106 -3.08 -2.91 21.44
CA ASN A 106 -1.88 -2.61 22.25
C ASN A 106 -0.85 -1.70 21.53
N GLY A 107 -1.33 -0.72 20.80
CA GLY A 107 -0.47 0.22 20.05
C GLY A 107 0.27 -0.39 18.86
N ARG A 108 0.04 -1.66 18.50
CA ARG A 108 0.71 -2.32 17.37
C ARG A 108 0.37 -1.61 16.07
N GLU A 109 1.37 -1.35 15.26
CA GLU A 109 1.19 -0.73 13.95
C GLU A 109 0.56 -1.70 12.95
N VAL A 110 0.97 -2.95 13.00
CA VAL A 110 0.45 -4.02 12.15
C VAL A 110 -0.12 -5.14 12.99
N ILE A 111 -1.18 -5.76 12.50
CA ILE A 111 -1.85 -6.85 13.19
C ILE A 111 -1.70 -8.16 12.42
N GLU A 112 -1.38 -9.21 13.16
CA GLU A 112 -1.33 -10.58 12.65
C GLU A 112 -2.68 -11.28 12.76
N GLU A 113 -3.47 -10.92 13.76
CA GLU A 113 -4.80 -11.44 14.03
C GLU A 113 -5.70 -10.32 14.59
N ASN A 114 -6.99 -10.34 14.26
CA ASN A 114 -7.93 -9.33 14.74
C ASN A 114 -8.51 -9.66 16.12
N ILE A 115 -7.61 -9.88 17.07
CA ILE A 115 -7.93 -10.13 18.47
C ILE A 115 -7.46 -8.93 19.30
N ASN A 116 -8.32 -8.43 20.19
CA ASN A 116 -7.99 -7.33 21.09
C ASN A 116 -7.16 -7.83 22.30
N LEU A 117 -6.83 -6.92 23.19
CA LEU A 117 -6.08 -7.21 24.42
C LEU A 117 -6.76 -8.18 25.37
N PHE A 118 -8.07 -8.33 25.26
CA PHE A 118 -8.88 -9.22 26.10
C PHE A 118 -9.11 -10.61 25.49
N GLY A 119 -8.52 -10.86 24.31
CA GLY A 119 -8.69 -12.12 23.57
C GLY A 119 -9.97 -12.21 22.75
N GLU A 120 -10.68 -11.11 22.55
CA GLU A 120 -11.93 -11.05 21.79
C GLU A 120 -11.66 -10.68 20.34
N LYS A 121 -12.43 -11.26 19.42
CA LYS A 121 -12.38 -10.89 17.99
C LYS A 121 -13.02 -9.53 17.78
N VAL A 122 -12.27 -8.61 17.18
CA VAL A 122 -12.72 -7.25 16.86
C VAL A 122 -12.87 -7.12 15.34
N SER A 123 -14.02 -6.64 14.88
CA SER A 123 -14.22 -6.38 13.46
C SER A 123 -13.37 -5.20 13.00
N ILE A 124 -12.72 -5.36 11.85
CA ILE A 124 -11.85 -4.34 11.27
C ILE A 124 -12.41 -3.88 9.94
N LYS A 125 -12.62 -2.58 9.81
CA LYS A 125 -13.07 -1.94 8.58
C LYS A 125 -11.89 -1.31 7.86
N LEU A 126 -11.60 -1.78 6.64
CA LEU A 126 -10.50 -1.32 5.81
C LEU A 126 -11.01 -0.80 4.47
N ARG A 127 -10.26 0.14 3.89
CA ARG A 127 -10.40 0.58 2.50
C ARG A 127 -9.07 0.36 1.81
N LEU A 128 -9.04 -0.59 0.90
CA LEU A 128 -7.82 -1.09 0.30
C LEU A 128 -7.82 -0.85 -1.21
N CYS A 129 -6.73 -0.28 -1.72
CA CYS A 129 -6.50 -0.25 -3.16
C CYS A 129 -6.28 -1.67 -3.69
N LYS A 130 -6.54 -1.86 -4.99
CA LYS A 130 -6.48 -3.18 -5.63
C LYS A 130 -5.27 -4.03 -5.23
N PRO A 131 -4.01 -3.56 -5.27
CA PRO A 131 -2.86 -4.39 -4.88
C PRO A 131 -2.89 -4.85 -3.42
N LEU A 132 -3.28 -3.97 -2.50
CA LEU A 132 -3.38 -4.33 -1.08
C LEU A 132 -4.56 -5.25 -0.80
N PHE A 133 -5.66 -5.11 -1.55
CA PHE A 133 -6.81 -5.99 -1.45
C PHE A 133 -6.45 -7.42 -1.90
N GLU A 134 -5.71 -7.57 -2.98
CA GLU A 134 -5.21 -8.87 -3.45
C GLU A 134 -4.22 -9.48 -2.45
N LEU A 135 -3.27 -8.67 -1.95
CA LEU A 135 -2.28 -9.08 -0.96
C LEU A 135 -2.92 -9.53 0.37
N LEU A 136 -4.06 -8.94 0.75
CA LEU A 136 -4.78 -9.33 1.96
C LEU A 136 -5.15 -10.80 1.94
N PHE A 137 -5.77 -11.28 0.85
CA PHE A 137 -6.15 -12.69 0.73
C PHE A 137 -4.94 -13.62 0.46
N GLU A 138 -3.85 -13.08 -0.05
CA GLU A 138 -2.61 -13.82 -0.19
C GLU A 138 -1.95 -14.09 1.15
N ASN A 139 -1.91 -13.08 2.05
CA ASN A 139 -1.14 -13.15 3.29
C ASN A 139 -1.95 -13.64 4.49
N TYR A 140 -3.28 -13.49 4.48
CA TYR A 140 -4.12 -13.83 5.63
C TYR A 140 -5.14 -14.93 5.30
N TYR A 141 -5.42 -15.77 6.28
CA TYR A 141 -6.65 -16.55 6.35
C TYR A 141 -7.78 -15.61 6.80
N ILE A 142 -8.86 -15.54 6.05
CA ILE A 142 -10.02 -14.70 6.35
C ILE A 142 -11.25 -15.61 6.38
N GLU A 143 -11.81 -15.80 7.57
CA GLU A 143 -12.93 -16.73 7.80
C GLU A 143 -14.30 -16.04 7.79
N GLY A 144 -14.34 -14.73 7.76
CA GLY A 144 -15.59 -13.98 7.68
C GLY A 144 -15.32 -12.53 7.27
N TYR A 145 -16.00 -12.07 6.24
CA TYR A 145 -15.90 -10.69 5.78
C TYR A 145 -17.12 -10.25 5.00
N GLU A 146 -17.35 -8.94 4.99
CA GLU A 146 -18.33 -8.27 4.14
C GLU A 146 -17.64 -7.24 3.25
N LEU A 147 -18.07 -7.17 1.99
CA LEU A 147 -17.61 -6.15 1.06
C LEU A 147 -18.62 -5.02 0.99
N GLY A 148 -18.16 -3.82 1.29
CA GLY A 148 -18.91 -2.59 1.12
C GLY A 148 -18.79 -2.01 -0.29
N GLY A 149 -19.03 -0.71 -0.41
CA GLY A 149 -18.88 0.03 -1.66
C GLY A 149 -17.43 0.14 -2.12
N HIS A 150 -17.26 0.68 -3.32
CA HIS A 150 -15.93 0.93 -3.87
C HIS A 150 -15.89 2.24 -4.66
N TYR A 151 -14.67 2.79 -4.80
CA TYR A 151 -14.35 3.80 -5.82
C TYR A 151 -13.61 3.13 -6.98
N GLY A 152 -14.12 3.32 -8.20
CA GLY A 152 -13.47 2.90 -9.43
C GLY A 152 -12.73 4.06 -10.11
N PHE A 153 -11.54 3.80 -10.64
CA PHE A 153 -10.73 4.79 -11.36
C PHE A 153 -10.30 4.24 -12.71
N ARG A 154 -10.21 5.13 -13.69
CA ARG A 154 -9.54 4.82 -14.96
C ARG A 154 -8.04 4.76 -14.71
N GLY A 155 -7.38 3.72 -15.18
CA GLY A 155 -5.94 3.58 -15.08
C GLY A 155 -5.25 3.86 -16.41
N LYS A 156 -4.15 4.62 -16.38
CA LYS A 156 -3.29 4.89 -17.53
C LYS A 156 -1.83 4.55 -17.21
N LYS A 157 -1.19 3.80 -18.12
CA LYS A 157 0.25 3.55 -18.09
C LYS A 157 1.04 4.71 -18.69
N ASN A 158 2.30 4.80 -18.29
CA ASN A 158 3.29 5.68 -18.94
C ASN A 158 2.92 7.18 -18.93
N MET A 159 2.09 7.62 -17.98
CA MET A 159 1.68 9.03 -17.90
C MET A 159 2.88 9.98 -17.82
N PHE A 160 3.91 9.59 -17.12
CA PHE A 160 5.10 10.39 -16.85
C PHE A 160 6.34 9.92 -17.61
N LYS A 161 6.15 9.06 -18.64
CA LYS A 161 7.27 8.42 -19.34
C LYS A 161 8.29 9.42 -19.85
N ASN A 162 7.87 10.40 -20.62
CA ASN A 162 8.79 11.38 -21.23
C ASN A 162 9.58 12.17 -20.17
N TYR A 163 8.92 12.57 -19.10
CA TYR A 163 9.56 13.28 -17.99
C TYR A 163 10.58 12.41 -17.25
N LEU A 164 10.19 11.18 -16.92
CA LEU A 164 11.04 10.26 -16.17
C LEU A 164 12.21 9.74 -17.00
N ASP A 165 12.00 9.50 -18.31
CA ASP A 165 13.06 9.11 -19.24
C ASP A 165 14.08 10.23 -19.38
N PHE A 166 13.64 11.48 -19.58
CA PHE A 166 14.52 12.64 -19.67
C PHE A 166 15.41 12.78 -18.42
N TRP A 167 14.80 12.88 -17.24
CA TRP A 167 15.55 13.02 -16.00
C TRP A 167 16.35 11.77 -15.63
N GLY A 168 15.90 10.58 -16.03
CA GLY A 168 16.63 9.34 -15.92
C GLY A 168 17.90 9.34 -16.74
N GLN A 169 17.85 9.85 -17.96
CA GLN A 169 19.02 9.99 -18.83
C GLN A 169 20.00 11.00 -18.27
N VAL A 170 19.55 12.18 -17.85
CA VAL A 170 20.39 13.20 -17.22
C VAL A 170 21.08 12.62 -15.97
N LYS A 171 20.36 11.85 -15.13
CA LYS A 171 20.93 11.18 -13.96
C LYS A 171 22.05 10.19 -14.32
N LYS A 172 21.92 9.48 -15.44
CA LYS A 172 22.92 8.49 -15.89
C LYS A 172 24.18 9.14 -16.46
N THR A 173 24.02 10.25 -17.20
CA THR A 173 25.10 10.91 -17.92
C THR A 173 25.81 12.02 -17.15
N SER A 174 25.26 12.45 -16.00
CA SER A 174 25.78 13.55 -15.20
C SER A 174 26.38 13.09 -13.88
N THR A 175 27.29 13.91 -13.34
CA THR A 175 27.89 13.77 -12.02
C THR A 175 27.58 14.99 -11.15
N GLY A 176 27.95 14.95 -9.87
CA GLY A 176 27.83 16.08 -8.94
C GLY A 176 26.41 16.64 -8.83
N CYS A 177 26.29 17.98 -8.92
CA CYS A 177 25.05 18.72 -8.72
C CYS A 177 23.95 18.33 -9.72
N ASN A 178 24.26 18.16 -10.99
CA ASN A 178 23.28 17.80 -12.01
C ASN A 178 22.66 16.43 -11.75
N ARG A 179 23.44 15.47 -11.29
CA ARG A 179 22.93 14.15 -10.87
C ARG A 179 22.00 14.27 -9.67
N ALA A 180 22.37 15.08 -8.67
CA ALA A 180 21.54 15.34 -7.49
C ALA A 180 20.21 16.00 -7.84
N ILE A 181 20.23 17.02 -8.69
CA ILE A 181 19.02 17.70 -9.20
C ILE A 181 18.12 16.71 -9.95
N SER A 182 18.69 15.85 -10.80
CA SER A 182 17.92 14.85 -11.54
C SER A 182 17.23 13.85 -10.60
N LYS A 183 17.91 13.38 -9.57
CA LYS A 183 17.31 12.52 -8.51
C LYS A 183 16.18 13.24 -7.79
N LEU A 184 16.39 14.51 -7.43
CA LEU A 184 15.38 15.34 -6.77
C LEU A 184 14.15 15.54 -7.66
N ARG A 185 14.32 15.86 -8.95
CA ARG A 185 13.23 16.03 -9.92
C ARG A 185 12.38 14.79 -10.08
N GLN A 186 13.01 13.61 -10.21
CA GLN A 186 12.29 12.33 -10.31
C GLN A 186 11.47 12.03 -9.04
N ASN A 187 12.03 12.28 -7.85
CA ASN A 187 11.34 12.01 -6.59
C ASN A 187 10.27 13.07 -6.28
N ALA A 188 10.52 14.35 -6.61
CA ALA A 188 9.56 15.43 -6.40
C ALA A 188 8.29 15.30 -7.23
N LEU A 189 8.32 14.53 -8.32
CA LEU A 189 7.13 14.25 -9.12
C LEU A 189 6.05 13.55 -8.27
N TYR A 190 6.43 12.56 -7.45
CA TYR A 190 5.50 11.87 -6.56
C TYR A 190 4.85 12.82 -5.53
N GLY A 191 5.60 13.75 -4.96
CA GLY A 191 5.09 14.70 -3.96
C GLY A 191 4.18 15.80 -4.52
N LYS A 192 3.90 15.79 -5.83
CA LYS A 192 3.04 16.78 -6.50
C LYS A 192 1.60 16.30 -6.77
N PHE A 193 1.27 15.08 -6.40
CA PHE A 193 -0.05 14.44 -6.60
C PHE A 193 -0.78 14.19 -5.29
#